data_820de23ad816e4b185e1ea5889cc22f8
#
_entry.id   820de23ad816e4b185e1ea5889cc22f8
#
_cell.length_a   1.000
_cell.length_b   1.000
_cell.length_c   1.000
_cell.angle_alpha   90.00
_cell.angle_beta   90.00
_cell.angle_gamma   90.00
#
_symmetry.space_group_name_H-M   'P 1'
#
loop_
_entity.id
_entity.type
_entity.pdbx_description
1 polymer ?
#
loop_
_entity_poly.entity_id
_entity_poly.type
_entity_poly.pdbx_seq_one_letter_code
_entity_poly.pdbx_strand_id
1 'polypeptide(L)'
;MHSLYDVPAPAKLNLFLHITGRRPDGYHLLESVFMLIDWHDVLHFERTVSSHISREDLNGVALPADDLITRAARALQQASGCTQGVRIGIEKRLPAQAGMGGGSSDAASTLMALNRLWNLNLSRQELQSIGLKLGADVPFFLCGHSAWVSGIGEIITPLTGRNALPQQQFLVVKPEQGLETGKIFSSESLKRDTKPAIVEDFAANHFGFGRNDLQPVAEGLQPEVMKVRSWLESLKLHARMTGSGSAVFAPIAENIEQNIDLSSAPSSWQIRVCRNLEKHPLNSWIPENKL
;
A
#
# COMPACT_ATOMS: atom_id res chain seq x y z
N MET A 1 -16.49 21.52 10.65
CA MET A 1 -16.86 20.25 10.01
C MET A 1 -17.14 19.23 11.10
N HIS A 2 -18.21 18.42 10.97
CA HIS A 2 -18.59 17.43 11.99
C HIS A 2 -18.30 15.99 11.56
N SER A 3 -18.29 15.74 10.26
CA SER A 3 -18.09 14.40 9.71
C SER A 3 -17.40 14.45 8.36
N LEU A 4 -16.78 13.33 7.99
CA LEU A 4 -16.22 13.01 6.68
C LEU A 4 -16.67 11.61 6.32
N TYR A 5 -17.27 11.44 5.15
CA TYR A 5 -17.73 10.15 4.66
C TYR A 5 -17.02 9.81 3.35
N ASP A 6 -17.02 8.52 3.00
CA ASP A 6 -16.44 7.99 1.77
C ASP A 6 -14.96 8.36 1.57
N VAL A 7 -14.20 8.33 2.68
CA VAL A 7 -12.77 8.65 2.67
C VAL A 7 -11.99 7.45 2.17
N PRO A 8 -11.35 7.52 0.97
CA PRO A 8 -10.65 6.38 0.40
C PRO A 8 -9.29 6.17 1.07
N ALA A 9 -8.90 4.90 1.21
CA ALA A 9 -7.59 4.45 1.59
C ALA A 9 -7.02 3.52 0.49
N PRO A 10 -6.36 4.09 -0.56
CA PRO A 10 -5.94 3.35 -1.74
C PRO A 10 -4.79 2.38 -1.43
N ALA A 11 -4.77 1.25 -2.10
CA ALA A 11 -3.67 0.30 -2.04
C ALA A 11 -2.44 0.77 -2.84
N LYS A 12 -1.35 0.02 -2.72
CA LYS A 12 -0.15 0.16 -3.55
C LYS A 12 0.24 -1.15 -4.22
N LEU A 13 0.99 -1.05 -5.29
CA LEU A 13 1.77 -2.15 -5.85
C LEU A 13 3.26 -1.80 -5.81
N ASN A 14 4.11 -2.80 -5.62
CA ASN A 14 5.55 -2.68 -5.83
C ASN A 14 5.84 -3.05 -7.28
N LEU A 15 6.21 -2.09 -8.12
CA LEU A 15 6.54 -2.37 -9.52
C LEU A 15 7.78 -3.26 -9.64
N PHE A 16 8.72 -3.13 -8.74
CA PHE A 16 9.81 -4.07 -8.45
C PHE A 16 10.14 -3.98 -6.95
N LEU A 17 10.88 -4.94 -6.42
CA LEU A 17 11.41 -4.89 -5.07
C LEU A 17 12.75 -5.62 -5.05
N HIS A 18 13.84 -4.89 -4.94
CA HIS A 18 15.19 -5.42 -4.82
C HIS A 18 15.65 -5.34 -3.37
N ILE A 19 16.29 -6.39 -2.88
CA ILE A 19 16.97 -6.40 -1.58
C ILE A 19 18.45 -6.18 -1.85
N THR A 20 18.92 -4.97 -1.54
CA THR A 20 20.27 -4.51 -1.86
C THR A 20 21.29 -4.77 -0.76
N GLY A 21 20.82 -5.14 0.43
CA GLY A 21 21.67 -5.43 1.57
C GLY A 21 20.93 -5.73 2.85
N ARG A 22 21.70 -5.90 3.93
CA ARG A 22 21.18 -6.03 5.30
C ARG A 22 22.02 -5.19 6.26
N ARG A 23 21.38 -4.42 7.09
CA ARG A 23 22.03 -3.61 8.14
C ARG A 23 22.47 -4.47 9.32
N PRO A 24 23.45 -4.02 10.13
CA PRO A 24 23.86 -4.73 11.34
C PRO A 24 22.74 -4.93 12.38
N ASP A 25 21.74 -4.03 12.41
CA ASP A 25 20.55 -4.13 13.25
C ASP A 25 19.51 -5.12 12.75
N GLY A 26 19.79 -5.81 11.62
CA GLY A 26 18.97 -6.86 11.05
C GLY A 26 17.95 -6.39 10.00
N TYR A 27 17.73 -5.09 9.82
CA TYR A 27 16.85 -4.56 8.78
C TYR A 27 17.45 -4.76 7.39
N HIS A 28 16.58 -5.06 6.41
CA HIS A 28 16.96 -5.20 5.00
C HIS A 28 16.92 -3.85 4.30
N LEU A 29 17.97 -3.58 3.53
CA LEU A 29 17.98 -2.46 2.59
C LEU A 29 17.24 -2.88 1.32
N LEU A 30 16.36 -2.04 0.85
CA LEU A 30 15.56 -2.30 -0.34
C LEU A 30 15.57 -1.12 -1.31
N GLU A 31 15.27 -1.40 -2.55
CA GLU A 31 14.86 -0.44 -3.56
C GLU A 31 13.61 -0.94 -4.27
N SER A 32 12.66 -0.03 -4.47
CA SER A 32 11.36 -0.34 -5.06
C SER A 32 10.74 0.91 -5.68
N VAL A 33 9.78 0.72 -6.57
CA VAL A 33 8.79 1.76 -6.87
C VAL A 33 7.46 1.34 -6.28
N PHE A 34 6.94 2.16 -5.37
CA PHE A 34 5.60 2.04 -4.84
C PHE A 34 4.65 2.85 -5.72
N MET A 35 3.63 2.21 -6.23
CA MET A 35 2.63 2.80 -7.11
C MET A 35 1.25 2.72 -6.47
N LEU A 36 0.56 3.86 -6.34
CA LEU A 36 -0.83 3.92 -5.88
C LEU A 36 -1.77 3.33 -6.92
N ILE A 37 -2.80 2.60 -6.47
CA ILE A 37 -3.85 2.05 -7.34
C ILE A 37 -5.25 2.41 -6.81
N ASP A 38 -6.25 2.34 -7.67
CA ASP A 38 -7.65 2.70 -7.39
C ASP A 38 -8.45 1.64 -6.60
N TRP A 39 -7.85 0.53 -6.20
CA TRP A 39 -8.43 -0.39 -5.23
C TRP A 39 -8.20 0.15 -3.81
N HIS A 40 -9.26 0.40 -3.06
CA HIS A 40 -9.18 1.11 -1.78
C HIS A 40 -10.19 0.58 -0.76
N ASP A 41 -9.86 0.72 0.52
CA ASP A 41 -10.80 0.65 1.63
C ASP A 41 -11.54 1.98 1.76
N VAL A 42 -12.65 2.01 2.47
CA VAL A 42 -13.44 3.23 2.71
C VAL A 42 -13.61 3.48 4.20
N LEU A 43 -13.29 4.70 4.62
CA LEU A 43 -13.43 5.14 6.01
C LEU A 43 -14.47 6.26 6.14
N HIS A 44 -15.10 6.28 7.29
CA HIS A 44 -16.06 7.33 7.69
C HIS A 44 -15.66 7.85 9.06
N PHE A 45 -15.75 9.16 9.26
CA PHE A 45 -15.31 9.81 10.49
C PHE A 45 -16.41 10.73 11.01
N GLU A 46 -16.81 10.56 12.27
CA GLU A 46 -17.73 11.46 12.96
C GLU A 46 -17.07 11.97 14.23
N ARG A 47 -16.89 13.28 14.31
CA ARG A 47 -16.30 13.93 15.47
C ARG A 47 -17.23 13.79 16.67
N THR A 48 -16.67 13.46 17.84
CA THR A 48 -17.39 13.38 19.11
C THR A 48 -16.91 14.49 20.06
N VAL A 49 -17.78 14.85 21.03
CA VAL A 49 -17.45 15.86 22.04
C VAL A 49 -16.47 15.31 23.06
N SER A 50 -16.58 14.03 23.39
CA SER A 50 -15.61 13.33 24.26
C SER A 50 -14.30 13.08 23.56
N SER A 51 -13.21 12.89 24.29
CA SER A 51 -11.90 12.51 23.72
C SER A 51 -11.82 11.05 23.27
N HIS A 52 -12.91 10.30 23.37
CA HIS A 52 -12.93 8.87 23.06
C HIS A 52 -12.79 8.60 21.56
N ILE A 53 -11.96 7.62 21.23
CA ILE A 53 -11.77 7.10 19.87
C ILE A 53 -12.38 5.71 19.81
N SER A 54 -13.34 5.52 18.92
CA SER A 54 -13.97 4.21 18.65
C SER A 54 -13.93 3.89 17.16
N ARG A 55 -13.92 2.59 16.85
CA ARG A 55 -13.98 2.08 15.48
C ARG A 55 -15.06 1.00 15.38
N GLU A 56 -15.71 0.94 14.24
CA GLU A 56 -16.74 -0.03 13.88
C GLU A 56 -16.42 -0.64 12.50
N ASP A 57 -16.54 -1.97 12.39
CA ASP A 57 -16.39 -2.71 11.14
C ASP A 57 -17.75 -2.76 10.42
N LEU A 58 -17.87 -2.07 9.27
CA LEU A 58 -19.19 -1.87 8.62
C LEU A 58 -19.60 -3.01 7.69
N ASN A 59 -18.65 -3.79 7.17
CA ASN A 59 -18.91 -4.87 6.21
C ASN A 59 -18.55 -6.27 6.74
N GLY A 60 -18.51 -6.43 8.06
CA GLY A 60 -18.32 -7.73 8.72
C GLY A 60 -16.90 -8.30 8.69
N VAL A 61 -15.92 -7.58 8.16
CA VAL A 61 -14.50 -7.96 8.22
C VAL A 61 -13.91 -7.46 9.53
N ALA A 62 -13.85 -8.32 10.53
CA ALA A 62 -13.35 -7.95 11.85
C ALA A 62 -11.84 -7.62 11.83
N LEU A 63 -11.48 -6.45 12.32
CA LEU A 63 -10.10 -6.05 12.56
C LEU A 63 -9.75 -6.20 14.05
N PRO A 64 -8.46 -6.39 14.40
CA PRO A 64 -8.02 -6.36 15.79
C PRO A 64 -8.43 -5.06 16.49
N ALA A 65 -8.69 -5.10 17.79
CA ALA A 65 -9.07 -3.91 18.55
C ALA A 65 -8.00 -2.81 18.55
N ASP A 66 -6.73 -3.18 18.47
CA ASP A 66 -5.57 -2.27 18.35
C ASP A 66 -5.00 -2.29 16.93
N ASP A 67 -5.84 -1.96 15.96
CA ASP A 67 -5.43 -1.83 14.57
C ASP A 67 -4.73 -0.48 14.27
N LEU A 68 -4.20 -0.35 13.05
CA LEU A 68 -3.49 0.86 12.63
C LEU A 68 -4.39 2.11 12.52
N ILE A 69 -5.71 1.96 12.32
CA ILE A 69 -6.66 3.07 12.27
C ILE A 69 -6.77 3.72 13.65
N THR A 70 -7.08 2.91 14.68
CA THR A 70 -7.22 3.40 16.05
C THR A 70 -5.90 3.91 16.61
N ARG A 71 -4.78 3.24 16.27
CA ARG A 71 -3.43 3.70 16.64
C ARG A 71 -3.09 5.04 15.97
N ALA A 72 -3.42 5.24 14.70
CA ALA A 72 -3.20 6.49 13.99
C ALA A 72 -3.99 7.64 14.63
N ALA A 73 -5.26 7.42 14.95
CA ALA A 73 -6.10 8.42 15.59
C ALA A 73 -5.54 8.82 16.97
N ARG A 74 -5.14 7.85 17.80
CA ARG A 74 -4.54 8.11 19.12
C ARG A 74 -3.18 8.82 19.00
N ALA A 75 -2.33 8.40 18.07
CA ALA A 75 -1.03 9.02 17.84
C ALA A 75 -1.15 10.49 17.42
N LEU A 76 -2.11 10.79 16.54
CA LEU A 76 -2.39 12.16 16.10
C LEU A 76 -2.95 12.99 17.25
N GLN A 77 -3.89 12.48 18.03
CA GLN A 77 -4.48 13.14 19.20
C GLN A 77 -3.39 13.49 20.22
N GLN A 78 -2.51 12.54 20.53
CA GLN A 78 -1.39 12.74 21.45
C GLN A 78 -0.38 13.76 20.92
N ALA A 79 0.02 13.67 19.65
CA ALA A 79 1.00 14.57 19.06
C ALA A 79 0.52 16.02 18.97
N SER A 80 -0.78 16.22 18.73
CA SER A 80 -1.38 17.55 18.59
C SER A 80 -1.94 18.15 19.88
N GLY A 81 -2.07 17.37 20.96
CA GLY A 81 -2.79 17.77 22.18
C GLY A 81 -4.29 17.93 21.99
N CYS A 82 -4.85 17.40 20.89
CA CYS A 82 -6.26 17.49 20.58
C CYS A 82 -7.10 16.69 21.60
N THR A 83 -8.15 17.30 22.13
CA THR A 83 -9.06 16.67 23.11
C THR A 83 -10.36 16.16 22.47
N GLN A 84 -10.52 16.33 21.17
CA GLN A 84 -11.69 15.84 20.44
C GLN A 84 -11.53 14.36 20.14
N GLY A 85 -12.62 13.60 20.25
CA GLY A 85 -12.64 12.21 19.82
C GLY A 85 -13.29 12.01 18.46
N VAL A 86 -13.42 10.75 18.08
CA VAL A 86 -13.97 10.37 16.78
C VAL A 86 -14.57 8.96 16.86
N ARG A 87 -15.70 8.77 16.17
CA ARG A 87 -16.21 7.46 15.76
C ARG A 87 -15.78 7.21 14.32
N ILE A 88 -15.12 6.08 14.08
CA ILE A 88 -14.57 5.69 12.78
C ILE A 88 -15.31 4.47 12.29
N GLY A 89 -15.94 4.54 11.11
CA GLY A 89 -16.46 3.40 10.38
C GLY A 89 -15.44 2.95 9.33
N ILE A 90 -15.27 1.63 9.14
CA ILE A 90 -14.39 1.07 8.10
C ILE A 90 -15.12 0.02 7.28
N GLU A 91 -15.06 0.16 5.96
CA GLU A 91 -15.39 -0.89 4.99
C GLU A 91 -14.10 -1.46 4.42
N LYS A 92 -13.72 -2.66 4.86
CA LYS A 92 -12.55 -3.37 4.33
C LYS A 92 -12.86 -4.00 2.99
N ARG A 93 -12.27 -3.46 1.93
CA ARG A 93 -12.38 -3.94 0.56
C ARG A 93 -11.06 -4.51 0.05
N LEU A 94 -9.94 -4.10 0.67
CA LEU A 94 -8.61 -4.61 0.37
C LEU A 94 -8.39 -5.93 1.10
N PRO A 95 -7.85 -6.95 0.41
CA PRO A 95 -7.56 -8.22 1.02
C PRO A 95 -6.43 -8.12 2.05
N ALA A 96 -6.57 -8.84 3.15
CA ALA A 96 -5.53 -8.92 4.17
C ALA A 96 -4.31 -9.71 3.68
N GLN A 97 -3.12 -9.35 4.19
CA GLN A 97 -1.86 -10.06 3.91
C GLN A 97 -1.58 -10.25 2.41
N ALA A 98 -1.83 -9.21 1.64
CA ALA A 98 -1.69 -9.19 0.18
C ALA A 98 -0.42 -8.49 -0.33
N GLY A 99 0.40 -7.89 0.54
CA GLY A 99 1.55 -7.08 0.12
C GLY A 99 1.16 -5.71 -0.47
N MET A 100 -0.10 -5.30 -0.31
CA MET A 100 -0.69 -4.10 -0.93
C MET A 100 -0.78 -2.88 0.02
N GLY A 101 -0.28 -3.00 1.25
CA GLY A 101 -0.19 -1.89 2.20
C GLY A 101 -1.52 -1.40 2.79
N GLY A 102 -2.61 -2.20 2.75
CA GLY A 102 -3.95 -1.76 3.15
C GLY A 102 -4.01 -1.13 4.54
N GLY A 103 -3.49 -1.79 5.58
CA GLY A 103 -3.51 -1.22 6.94
C GLY A 103 -2.69 0.07 7.08
N SER A 104 -1.57 0.20 6.35
CA SER A 104 -0.77 1.43 6.33
C SER A 104 -1.49 2.55 5.60
N SER A 105 -2.24 2.22 4.55
CA SER A 105 -3.10 3.16 3.82
C SER A 105 -4.26 3.65 4.71
N ASP A 106 -4.91 2.74 5.43
CA ASP A 106 -5.95 3.08 6.40
C ASP A 106 -5.44 4.06 7.44
N ALA A 107 -4.24 3.80 8.00
CA ALA A 107 -3.60 4.70 8.96
C ALA A 107 -3.29 6.08 8.36
N ALA A 108 -2.73 6.13 7.15
CA ALA A 108 -2.40 7.39 6.48
C ALA A 108 -3.67 8.20 6.16
N SER A 109 -4.70 7.55 5.62
CA SER A 109 -6.00 8.19 5.35
C SER A 109 -6.67 8.68 6.64
N THR A 110 -6.53 7.94 7.74
CA THR A 110 -6.98 8.36 9.07
C THR A 110 -6.24 9.62 9.55
N LEU A 111 -4.91 9.65 9.43
CA LEU A 111 -4.13 10.85 9.79
C LEU A 111 -4.55 12.07 8.99
N MET A 112 -4.72 11.94 7.66
CA MET A 112 -5.14 13.02 6.78
C MET A 112 -6.57 13.50 7.10
N ALA A 113 -7.50 12.56 7.28
CA ALA A 113 -8.88 12.87 7.59
C ALA A 113 -9.03 13.58 8.94
N LEU A 114 -8.36 13.09 9.97
CA LEU A 114 -8.44 13.68 11.31
C LEU A 114 -7.68 15.00 11.40
N ASN A 115 -6.57 15.17 10.69
CA ASN A 115 -5.90 16.46 10.56
C ASN A 115 -6.88 17.54 10.05
N ARG A 116 -7.69 17.19 9.05
CA ARG A 116 -8.74 18.05 8.51
C ARG A 116 -9.96 18.19 9.46
N LEU A 117 -10.48 17.08 9.96
CA LEU A 117 -11.70 17.05 10.79
C LEU A 117 -11.51 17.82 12.11
N TRP A 118 -10.35 17.67 12.74
CA TRP A 118 -9.99 18.34 13.99
C TRP A 118 -9.36 19.73 13.76
N ASN A 119 -9.18 20.14 12.47
CA ASN A 119 -8.60 21.43 12.08
C ASN A 119 -7.21 21.69 12.67
N LEU A 120 -6.35 20.68 12.64
CA LEU A 120 -5.02 20.73 13.25
C LEU A 120 -4.01 21.47 12.38
N ASN A 121 -4.20 21.47 11.06
CA ASN A 121 -3.33 22.11 10.06
C ASN A 121 -1.85 21.64 10.13
N LEU A 122 -1.63 20.37 10.53
CA LEU A 122 -0.30 19.78 10.51
C LEU A 122 0.17 19.63 9.05
N SER A 123 1.45 19.92 8.86
CA SER A 123 2.14 19.75 7.59
C SER A 123 2.31 18.26 7.21
N ARG A 124 2.62 18.01 5.96
CA ARG A 124 2.92 16.67 5.46
C ARG A 124 4.07 16.02 6.23
N GLN A 125 5.12 16.77 6.51
CA GLN A 125 6.29 16.28 7.25
C GLN A 125 5.95 15.87 8.68
N GLU A 126 5.11 16.64 9.38
CA GLU A 126 4.65 16.30 10.74
C GLU A 126 3.81 15.02 10.70
N LEU A 127 2.87 14.90 9.76
CA LEU A 127 2.07 13.68 9.60
C LEU A 127 2.95 12.47 9.25
N GLN A 128 3.94 12.60 8.37
CA GLN A 128 4.89 11.54 8.04
C GLN A 128 5.71 11.11 9.25
N SER A 129 6.11 12.05 10.11
CA SER A 129 6.84 11.75 11.36
C SER A 129 6.00 10.95 12.34
N ILE A 130 4.69 11.22 12.41
CA ILE A 130 3.73 10.42 13.18
C ILE A 130 3.55 9.05 12.51
N GLY A 131 3.34 9.04 11.20
CA GLY A 131 3.08 7.85 10.41
C GLY A 131 4.22 6.82 10.44
N LEU A 132 5.47 7.27 10.44
CA LEU A 132 6.64 6.40 10.49
C LEU A 132 6.67 5.52 11.76
N LYS A 133 6.16 6.04 12.89
CA LYS A 133 6.05 5.29 14.15
C LYS A 133 4.95 4.22 14.13
N LEU A 134 4.02 4.33 13.18
CA LEU A 134 2.92 3.39 13.01
C LEU A 134 3.29 2.23 12.08
N GLY A 135 4.08 2.51 11.04
CA GLY A 135 4.54 1.51 10.08
C GLY A 135 5.36 2.11 8.93
N ALA A 136 6.27 1.31 8.38
CA ALA A 136 7.22 1.76 7.35
C ALA A 136 6.55 2.26 6.06
N ASP A 137 5.41 1.70 5.66
CA ASP A 137 4.69 2.10 4.44
C ASP A 137 3.77 3.34 4.66
N VAL A 138 3.47 3.74 5.91
CA VAL A 138 2.55 4.87 6.18
C VAL A 138 3.05 6.19 5.59
N PRO A 139 4.35 6.55 5.70
CA PRO A 139 4.88 7.77 5.09
C PRO A 139 4.72 7.83 3.56
N PHE A 140 4.76 6.69 2.86
CA PHE A 140 4.50 6.64 1.43
C PHE A 140 3.07 7.11 1.07
N PHE A 141 2.06 6.61 1.76
CA PHE A 141 0.67 7.04 1.51
C PHE A 141 0.47 8.52 1.86
N LEU A 142 1.14 9.02 2.89
CA LEU A 142 1.15 10.44 3.25
C LEU A 142 1.92 11.32 2.26
N CYS A 143 2.93 10.77 1.57
CA CYS A 143 3.61 11.43 0.45
C CYS A 143 2.61 11.79 -0.67
N GLY A 144 1.64 10.92 -0.89
CA GLY A 144 0.51 11.17 -1.77
C GLY A 144 0.78 11.00 -3.25
N HIS A 145 1.94 10.48 -3.64
CA HIS A 145 2.32 10.18 -5.02
C HIS A 145 2.97 8.81 -5.10
N SER A 146 2.92 8.18 -6.28
CA SER A 146 3.82 7.06 -6.56
C SER A 146 5.26 7.52 -6.38
N ALA A 147 6.12 6.65 -5.86
CA ALA A 147 7.44 7.07 -5.42
C ALA A 147 8.50 5.98 -5.63
N TRP A 148 9.73 6.39 -5.89
CA TRP A 148 10.91 5.58 -5.68
C TRP A 148 11.17 5.50 -4.18
N VAL A 149 11.35 4.29 -3.67
CA VAL A 149 11.52 4.02 -2.25
C VAL A 149 12.83 3.27 -2.04
N SER A 150 13.62 3.70 -1.07
CA SER A 150 14.90 3.07 -0.72
C SER A 150 15.14 3.06 0.79
N GLY A 151 16.33 2.63 1.22
CA GLY A 151 16.63 2.44 2.62
C GLY A 151 15.95 1.19 3.17
N ILE A 152 15.30 1.28 4.32
CA ILE A 152 14.41 0.23 4.87
C ILE A 152 12.93 0.47 4.47
N GLY A 153 12.67 1.42 3.53
CA GLY A 153 11.35 1.87 3.11
C GLY A 153 11.03 3.33 3.46
N GLU A 154 11.94 4.02 4.17
CA GLU A 154 11.75 5.37 4.72
C GLU A 154 12.20 6.49 3.79
N ILE A 155 13.08 6.21 2.83
CA ILE A 155 13.55 7.20 1.86
C ILE A 155 12.61 7.19 0.67
N ILE A 156 11.79 8.24 0.56
CA ILE A 156 10.71 8.32 -0.41
C ILE A 156 10.96 9.50 -1.35
N THR A 157 11.15 9.22 -2.64
CA THR A 157 11.31 10.21 -3.70
C THR A 157 10.09 10.17 -4.61
N PRO A 158 9.20 11.19 -4.57
CA PRO A 158 7.99 11.22 -5.39
C PRO A 158 8.29 11.18 -6.89
N LEU A 159 7.54 10.38 -7.63
CA LEU A 159 7.57 10.34 -9.09
C LEU A 159 6.50 11.30 -9.64
N THR A 160 6.90 12.53 -9.93
CA THR A 160 6.00 13.59 -10.39
C THR A 160 6.53 14.29 -11.64
N GLY A 161 5.68 15.06 -12.31
CA GLY A 161 6.04 15.78 -13.52
C GLY A 161 6.53 14.85 -14.63
N ARG A 162 7.73 15.09 -15.18
CA ARG A 162 8.33 14.24 -16.22
C ARG A 162 8.68 12.81 -15.79
N ASN A 163 8.78 12.60 -14.48
CA ASN A 163 9.07 11.29 -13.91
C ASN A 163 7.78 10.55 -13.46
N ALA A 164 6.60 11.15 -13.66
CA ALA A 164 5.33 10.51 -13.31
C ALA A 164 5.14 9.22 -14.10
N LEU A 165 4.54 8.22 -13.45
CA LEU A 165 4.22 6.96 -14.13
C LEU A 165 3.14 7.19 -15.18
N PRO A 166 3.25 6.60 -16.37
CA PRO A 166 2.17 6.61 -17.34
C PRO A 166 0.94 5.88 -16.80
N GLN A 167 -0.24 6.24 -17.32
CA GLN A 167 -1.49 5.56 -16.94
C GLN A 167 -1.46 4.13 -17.46
N GLN A 168 -1.83 3.19 -16.59
CA GLN A 168 -1.80 1.76 -16.89
C GLN A 168 -2.88 1.02 -16.11
N GLN A 169 -3.46 -0.01 -16.73
CA GLN A 169 -4.33 -0.98 -16.07
C GLN A 169 -3.54 -2.21 -15.63
N PHE A 170 -3.98 -2.81 -14.55
CA PHE A 170 -3.38 -4.01 -13.97
C PHE A 170 -4.46 -5.01 -13.58
N LEU A 171 -4.24 -6.27 -13.92
CA LEU A 171 -4.98 -7.38 -13.34
C LEU A 171 -4.27 -7.78 -12.03
N VAL A 172 -4.96 -7.64 -10.91
CA VAL A 172 -4.45 -7.98 -9.57
C VAL A 172 -5.19 -9.20 -9.06
N VAL A 173 -4.45 -10.21 -8.65
CA VAL A 173 -4.99 -11.49 -8.18
C VAL A 173 -4.43 -11.81 -6.81
N LYS A 174 -5.30 -12.00 -5.82
CA LYS A 174 -4.95 -12.40 -4.46
C LYS A 174 -5.48 -13.82 -4.21
N PRO A 175 -4.60 -14.82 -3.98
CA PRO A 175 -5.01 -16.14 -3.56
C PRO A 175 -5.65 -16.09 -2.16
N GLU A 176 -6.43 -17.11 -1.80
CA GLU A 176 -7.14 -17.16 -0.52
C GLU A 176 -6.20 -16.95 0.67
N GLN A 177 -5.08 -17.68 0.69
CA GLN A 177 -4.12 -17.60 1.79
C GLN A 177 -3.21 -16.39 1.68
N GLY A 178 -2.95 -15.77 2.83
CA GLY A 178 -1.99 -14.67 2.95
C GLY A 178 -0.58 -15.16 3.29
N LEU A 179 0.37 -14.21 3.34
CA LEU A 179 1.74 -14.44 3.75
C LEU A 179 2.14 -13.49 4.87
N GLU A 180 2.87 -14.03 5.83
CA GLU A 180 3.46 -13.24 6.90
C GLU A 180 4.80 -12.66 6.44
N THR A 181 4.88 -11.34 6.36
CA THR A 181 6.08 -10.61 5.92
C THR A 181 7.35 -11.05 6.69
N GLY A 182 7.24 -11.25 8.01
CA GLY A 182 8.37 -11.65 8.84
C GLY A 182 8.99 -12.99 8.43
N LYS A 183 8.18 -13.98 8.05
CA LYS A 183 8.67 -15.28 7.59
C LYS A 183 9.50 -15.19 6.31
N ILE A 184 9.13 -14.28 5.41
CA ILE A 184 9.87 -14.07 4.15
C ILE A 184 11.22 -13.43 4.43
N PHE A 185 11.25 -12.34 5.21
CA PHE A 185 12.49 -11.63 5.52
C PHE A 185 13.46 -12.46 6.40
N SER A 186 12.96 -13.39 7.22
CA SER A 186 13.79 -14.30 8.03
C SER A 186 14.33 -15.50 7.24
N SER A 187 13.84 -15.75 6.03
CA SER A 187 14.27 -16.91 5.24
C SER A 187 15.75 -16.83 4.86
N GLU A 188 16.46 -17.94 5.04
CA GLU A 188 17.87 -18.07 4.63
C GLU A 188 18.04 -18.03 3.10
N SER A 189 17.04 -18.46 2.34
CA SER A 189 17.04 -18.46 0.88
C SER A 189 16.80 -17.07 0.27
N LEU A 190 16.49 -16.05 1.09
CA LEU A 190 16.30 -14.69 0.59
C LEU A 190 17.62 -14.13 0.05
N LYS A 191 17.61 -13.73 -1.22
CA LYS A 191 18.73 -13.01 -1.84
C LYS A 191 18.83 -11.59 -1.26
N ARG A 192 20.05 -11.18 -0.83
CA ARG A 192 20.28 -9.92 -0.11
C ARG A 192 21.35 -9.03 -0.73
N ASP A 193 21.74 -9.32 -1.95
CA ASP A 193 22.89 -8.71 -2.63
C ASP A 193 22.53 -8.28 -4.06
N THR A 194 21.26 -7.98 -4.31
CA THR A 194 20.85 -7.45 -5.61
C THR A 194 21.47 -6.08 -5.81
N LYS A 195 22.07 -5.86 -6.97
CA LYS A 195 22.67 -4.56 -7.32
C LYS A 195 21.61 -3.47 -7.28
N PRO A 196 21.98 -2.25 -6.86
CA PRO A 196 21.10 -1.09 -6.94
C PRO A 196 20.50 -0.93 -8.34
N ALA A 197 19.25 -0.54 -8.37
CA ALA A 197 18.53 -0.31 -9.62
C ALA A 197 19.00 0.99 -10.27
N ILE A 198 19.01 1.01 -11.60
CA ILE A 198 19.34 2.20 -12.39
C ILE A 198 18.03 2.89 -12.75
N VAL A 199 17.90 4.16 -12.40
CA VAL A 199 16.67 4.95 -12.61
C VAL A 199 16.34 5.07 -14.09
N GLU A 200 17.34 5.22 -14.95
CA GLU A 200 17.19 5.32 -16.40
C GLU A 200 16.64 4.02 -17.00
N ASP A 201 17.08 2.86 -16.51
CA ASP A 201 16.58 1.56 -16.97
C ASP A 201 15.09 1.39 -16.56
N PHE A 202 14.74 1.81 -15.35
CA PHE A 202 13.34 1.85 -14.91
C PHE A 202 12.51 2.80 -15.79
N ALA A 203 13.01 3.99 -16.07
CA ALA A 203 12.32 4.98 -16.91
C ALA A 203 12.09 4.50 -18.35
N ALA A 204 13.00 3.66 -18.88
CA ALA A 204 12.85 3.06 -20.20
C ALA A 204 11.75 1.97 -20.26
N ASN A 205 11.46 1.32 -19.14
CA ASN A 205 10.46 0.23 -19.08
C ASN A 205 9.78 0.12 -17.70
N HIS A 206 8.95 1.09 -17.33
CA HIS A 206 8.35 1.21 -16.01
C HIS A 206 7.69 -0.08 -15.49
N PHE A 207 6.95 -0.79 -16.32
CA PHE A 207 6.14 -1.93 -15.90
C PHE A 207 6.78 -3.29 -16.14
N GLY A 208 7.84 -3.35 -16.97
CA GLY A 208 8.62 -4.56 -17.19
C GLY A 208 9.93 -4.61 -16.42
N PHE A 209 10.37 -3.48 -15.83
CA PHE A 209 11.64 -3.37 -15.13
C PHE A 209 11.71 -4.22 -13.86
N GLY A 210 12.90 -4.80 -13.62
CA GLY A 210 13.26 -5.43 -12.36
C GLY A 210 12.45 -6.69 -12.03
N ARG A 211 12.51 -7.08 -10.76
CA ARG A 211 11.81 -8.25 -10.21
C ARG A 211 11.45 -7.99 -8.74
N ASN A 212 10.76 -8.94 -8.12
CA ASN A 212 10.55 -8.95 -6.68
C ASN A 212 11.44 -10.03 -6.05
N ASP A 213 12.48 -9.64 -5.31
CA ASP A 213 13.43 -10.57 -4.68
C ASP A 213 12.78 -11.41 -3.56
N LEU A 214 11.62 -10.98 -3.03
CA LEU A 214 10.86 -11.75 -2.04
C LEU A 214 10.04 -12.88 -2.69
N GLN A 215 9.73 -12.78 -3.99
CA GLN A 215 8.82 -13.69 -4.68
C GLN A 215 9.27 -15.16 -4.65
N PRO A 216 10.54 -15.52 -4.92
CA PRO A 216 10.96 -16.93 -4.86
C PRO A 216 10.77 -17.55 -3.49
N VAL A 217 11.01 -16.78 -2.42
CA VAL A 217 10.77 -17.23 -1.03
C VAL A 217 9.28 -17.40 -0.78
N ALA A 218 8.48 -16.42 -1.21
CA ALA A 218 7.03 -16.46 -1.07
C ALA A 218 6.40 -17.66 -1.78
N GLU A 219 6.84 -17.97 -3.00
CA GLU A 219 6.37 -19.13 -3.78
C GLU A 219 6.74 -20.46 -3.11
N GLY A 220 7.91 -20.52 -2.45
CA GLY A 220 8.32 -21.69 -1.66
C GLY A 220 7.50 -21.88 -0.38
N LEU A 221 7.14 -20.79 0.31
CA LEU A 221 6.33 -20.82 1.53
C LEU A 221 4.84 -21.00 1.25
N GLN A 222 4.35 -20.47 0.12
CA GLN A 222 2.96 -20.48 -0.28
C GLN A 222 2.82 -20.77 -1.77
N PRO A 223 2.66 -22.05 -2.15
CA PRO A 223 2.57 -22.49 -3.55
C PRO A 223 1.43 -21.85 -4.36
N GLU A 224 0.39 -21.34 -3.70
CA GLU A 224 -0.70 -20.61 -4.39
C GLU A 224 -0.20 -19.34 -5.10
N VAL A 225 0.85 -18.69 -4.60
CA VAL A 225 1.46 -17.53 -5.28
C VAL A 225 2.02 -17.94 -6.64
N MET A 226 2.70 -19.09 -6.70
CA MET A 226 3.21 -19.64 -7.95
C MET A 226 2.06 -20.02 -8.90
N LYS A 227 0.96 -20.60 -8.38
CA LYS A 227 -0.21 -20.96 -9.21
C LYS A 227 -0.85 -19.71 -9.83
N VAL A 228 -1.03 -18.64 -9.05
CA VAL A 228 -1.54 -17.37 -9.57
C VAL A 228 -0.63 -16.82 -10.65
N ARG A 229 0.68 -16.79 -10.42
CA ARG A 229 1.65 -16.32 -11.41
C ARG A 229 1.57 -17.12 -12.70
N SER A 230 1.63 -18.46 -12.60
CA SER A 230 1.56 -19.35 -13.77
C SER A 230 0.24 -19.21 -14.53
N TRP A 231 -0.87 -18.99 -13.83
CA TRP A 231 -2.16 -18.72 -14.47
C TRP A 231 -2.14 -17.41 -15.25
N LEU A 232 -1.61 -16.31 -14.68
CA LEU A 232 -1.47 -15.04 -15.40
C LEU A 232 -0.54 -15.18 -16.61
N GLU A 233 0.57 -15.92 -16.48
CA GLU A 233 1.51 -16.20 -17.57
C GLU A 233 0.85 -17.05 -18.70
N SER A 234 -0.07 -17.95 -18.36
CA SER A 234 -0.86 -18.70 -19.36
C SER A 234 -1.74 -17.77 -20.21
N LEU A 235 -2.17 -16.64 -19.65
CA LEU A 235 -2.87 -15.56 -20.34
C LEU A 235 -1.93 -14.63 -21.13
N LYS A 236 -0.64 -14.97 -21.25
CA LYS A 236 0.43 -14.16 -21.90
C LYS A 236 0.70 -12.82 -21.20
N LEU A 237 0.45 -12.74 -19.90
CA LEU A 237 0.71 -11.57 -19.09
C LEU A 237 2.02 -11.72 -18.31
N HIS A 238 2.78 -10.62 -18.17
CA HIS A 238 4.00 -10.61 -17.35
C HIS A 238 3.63 -10.39 -15.88
N ALA A 239 3.54 -11.49 -15.13
CA ALA A 239 3.09 -11.48 -13.75
C ALA A 239 4.22 -11.28 -12.74
N ARG A 240 3.93 -10.54 -11.67
CA ARG A 240 4.85 -10.27 -10.57
C ARG A 240 4.10 -10.15 -9.24
N MET A 241 4.69 -10.68 -8.16
CA MET A 241 4.18 -10.50 -6.82
C MET A 241 4.42 -9.07 -6.31
N THR A 242 3.45 -8.48 -5.61
CA THR A 242 3.62 -7.18 -4.95
C THR A 242 4.05 -7.34 -3.49
N GLY A 243 5.00 -6.50 -3.05
CA GLY A 243 5.48 -6.51 -1.66
C GLY A 243 5.93 -7.89 -1.21
N SER A 244 5.56 -8.27 0.00
CA SER A 244 5.76 -9.61 0.57
C SER A 244 4.69 -10.63 0.14
N GLY A 245 3.80 -10.26 -0.77
CA GLY A 245 2.71 -11.12 -1.22
C GLY A 245 1.53 -11.11 -0.23
N SER A 246 0.54 -11.95 -0.50
CA SER A 246 0.48 -13.01 -1.53
C SER A 246 -0.09 -12.55 -2.89
N ALA A 247 -0.48 -11.27 -3.05
CA ALA A 247 -1.05 -10.80 -4.31
C ALA A 247 -0.01 -10.74 -5.43
N VAL A 248 -0.44 -11.13 -6.63
CA VAL A 248 0.32 -11.09 -7.88
C VAL A 248 -0.42 -10.16 -8.84
N PHE A 249 0.31 -9.38 -9.61
CA PHE A 249 -0.28 -8.46 -10.58
C PHE A 249 0.42 -8.57 -11.93
N ALA A 250 -0.29 -8.17 -12.97
CA ALA A 250 0.27 -8.01 -14.31
C ALA A 250 -0.30 -6.76 -15.00
N PRO A 251 0.50 -5.99 -15.73
CA PRO A 251 -0.01 -4.93 -16.57
C PRO A 251 -0.85 -5.52 -17.70
N ILE A 252 -1.97 -4.88 -18.02
CA ILE A 252 -2.88 -5.28 -19.09
C ILE A 252 -3.14 -4.10 -20.05
N ALA A 253 -3.35 -4.38 -21.33
CA ALA A 253 -3.74 -3.35 -22.27
C ALA A 253 -5.15 -2.83 -21.95
N GLU A 254 -5.45 -1.60 -22.32
CA GLU A 254 -6.79 -1.03 -22.21
C GLU A 254 -7.81 -1.91 -22.94
N ASN A 255 -8.99 -2.08 -22.31
CA ASN A 255 -10.11 -2.88 -22.82
C ASN A 255 -9.87 -4.39 -22.93
N ILE A 256 -8.73 -4.91 -22.47
CA ILE A 256 -8.49 -6.35 -22.47
C ILE A 256 -9.39 -7.09 -21.47
N GLU A 257 -9.95 -6.37 -20.48
CA GLU A 257 -10.88 -6.90 -19.48
C GLU A 257 -12.04 -7.68 -20.11
N GLN A 258 -12.51 -7.24 -21.27
CA GLN A 258 -13.62 -7.87 -22.01
C GLN A 258 -13.22 -9.18 -22.70
N ASN A 259 -11.92 -9.44 -22.84
CA ASN A 259 -11.38 -10.56 -23.59
C ASN A 259 -10.58 -11.55 -22.73
N ILE A 260 -10.34 -11.26 -21.44
CA ILE A 260 -9.67 -12.21 -20.55
C ILE A 260 -10.70 -13.21 -20.04
N ASP A 261 -10.49 -14.47 -20.37
CA ASP A 261 -11.29 -15.56 -19.79
C ASP A 261 -10.84 -15.84 -18.35
N LEU A 262 -11.62 -15.30 -17.40
CA LEU A 262 -11.42 -15.51 -15.96
C LEU A 262 -12.06 -16.81 -15.46
N SER A 263 -12.79 -17.55 -16.30
CA SER A 263 -13.55 -18.75 -15.88
C SER A 263 -12.67 -19.89 -15.37
N SER A 264 -11.41 -19.92 -15.80
CA SER A 264 -10.41 -20.90 -15.35
C SER A 264 -9.77 -20.58 -14.00
N ALA A 265 -10.03 -19.38 -13.43
CA ALA A 265 -9.50 -19.00 -12.12
C ALA A 265 -10.31 -19.66 -11.00
N PRO A 266 -9.65 -20.18 -9.93
CA PRO A 266 -10.35 -20.65 -8.74
C PRO A 266 -11.25 -19.57 -8.14
N SER A 267 -12.46 -19.93 -7.73
CA SER A 267 -13.43 -19.01 -7.12
C SER A 267 -12.98 -18.43 -5.77
N SER A 268 -12.01 -19.07 -5.13
CA SER A 268 -11.38 -18.57 -3.89
C SER A 268 -10.40 -17.41 -4.12
N TRP A 269 -10.01 -17.13 -5.37
CA TRP A 269 -9.14 -16.01 -5.66
C TRP A 269 -9.93 -14.71 -5.78
N GLN A 270 -9.41 -13.65 -5.19
CA GLN A 270 -9.93 -12.31 -5.42
C GLN A 270 -9.22 -11.69 -6.61
N ILE A 271 -9.98 -11.41 -7.66
CA ILE A 271 -9.46 -10.86 -8.93
C ILE A 271 -10.05 -9.48 -9.13
N ARG A 272 -9.20 -8.51 -9.44
CA ARG A 272 -9.65 -7.15 -9.73
C ARG A 272 -8.78 -6.49 -10.79
N VAL A 273 -9.42 -5.78 -11.70
CA VAL A 273 -8.74 -4.83 -12.57
C VAL A 273 -8.64 -3.49 -11.84
N CYS A 274 -7.44 -2.94 -11.83
CA CYS A 274 -7.10 -1.69 -11.16
C CYS A 274 -6.38 -0.76 -12.13
N ARG A 275 -6.42 0.54 -11.85
CA ARG A 275 -5.60 1.57 -12.52
C ARG A 275 -4.67 2.20 -11.52
N ASN A 276 -3.50 2.63 -11.98
CA ASN A 276 -2.66 3.47 -11.14
C ASN A 276 -3.29 4.86 -10.96
N LEU A 277 -3.07 5.42 -9.77
CA LEU A 277 -3.46 6.78 -9.44
C LEU A 277 -2.25 7.70 -9.62
N GLU A 278 -2.47 8.86 -10.23
CA GLU A 278 -1.46 9.92 -10.33
C GLU A 278 -1.08 10.45 -8.94
N LYS A 279 -2.09 10.60 -8.08
CA LYS A 279 -1.94 11.07 -6.70
C LYS A 279 -3.00 10.48 -5.78
N HIS A 280 -2.69 10.44 -4.50
CA HIS A 280 -3.63 10.02 -3.47
C HIS A 280 -4.88 10.92 -3.48
N PRO A 281 -6.11 10.38 -3.40
CA PRO A 281 -7.33 11.18 -3.46
C PRO A 281 -7.40 12.28 -2.40
N LEU A 282 -6.77 12.06 -1.24
CA LEU A 282 -6.72 13.04 -0.14
C LEU A 282 -5.51 13.97 -0.20
N ASN A 283 -4.73 13.97 -1.28
CA ASN A 283 -3.48 14.72 -1.37
C ASN A 283 -3.65 16.23 -1.11
N SER A 284 -4.77 16.81 -1.56
CA SER A 284 -5.11 18.21 -1.35
C SER A 284 -5.62 18.55 0.05
N TRP A 285 -5.81 17.56 0.92
CA TRP A 285 -6.29 17.78 2.30
C TRP A 285 -5.15 18.18 3.25
N ILE A 286 -3.94 17.93 2.86
CA ILE A 286 -2.75 18.33 3.61
C ILE A 286 -2.28 19.68 3.05
N PRO A 287 -2.07 20.70 3.92
CA PRO A 287 -1.49 21.96 3.46
C PRO A 287 -0.13 21.71 2.77
N GLU A 288 0.11 22.37 1.65
CA GLU A 288 1.45 22.47 1.11
C GLU A 288 2.34 23.15 2.15
N ASN A 289 3.59 22.66 2.32
CA ASN A 289 4.50 23.27 3.26
C ASN A 289 4.56 24.78 3.01
N LYS A 290 4.23 25.57 4.03
CA LYS A 290 4.56 27.00 3.99
C LYS A 290 6.09 27.08 3.93
N LEU A 291 6.59 27.50 2.76
CA LEU A 291 7.99 27.88 2.58
C LEU A 291 8.40 28.94 3.60
#